data_ce053100f016023f59bb48b3978916c0
#
_entry.id   ce053100f016023f59bb48b3978916c0
#
_cell.length_a   1.000
_cell.length_b   1.000
_cell.length_c   1.000
_cell.angle_alpha   90.00
_cell.angle_beta   90.00
_cell.angle_gamma   90.00
#
_symmetry.space_group_name_H-M   'P 1'
#
loop_
_entity.id
_entity.type
_entity.pdbx_description
1 polymer ?
#
loop_
_entity_poly.entity_id
_entity_poly.type
_entity_poly.pdbx_seq_one_letter_code
_entity_poly.pdbx_strand_id
1 'polypeptide(L)'
;LEYLKPSKDVTLKQKQAEQPETVEIFTDGACKGNPGIGGWGALLRCEGRTRELYGGEKLTTNNRMELLAVIRALEALTRPCTVSLHTDSQYVHKGISEWIHSWKKRDWRTADKKPVKNDDLWKELDRLAKRHKIHWHWVRGHSGHEGNEHADRLANLGVQSANGRQGRHGE
;
A
#
# COMPACT_ATOMS: atom_id res chain seq x y z
N LEU A 1 2.76 14.36 5.32
CA LEU A 1 1.82 15.13 4.51
C LEU A 1 0.89 15.94 5.37
N GLU A 2 0.75 17.18 4.99
CA GLU A 2 -0.06 18.13 5.78
C GLU A 2 -1.49 17.68 5.97
N TYR A 3 -2.04 17.01 4.97
CA TYR A 3 -3.44 16.60 5.02
C TYR A 3 -3.74 15.57 6.14
N LEU A 4 -2.73 14.90 6.65
CA LEU A 4 -2.91 13.92 7.71
C LEU A 4 -2.75 14.51 9.11
N LYS A 5 -2.33 15.74 9.18
CA LYS A 5 -2.26 16.44 10.45
C LYS A 5 -3.65 16.90 10.87
N PRO A 6 -3.98 16.83 12.17
CA PRO A 6 -5.25 17.37 12.63
C PRO A 6 -5.34 18.85 12.40
N SER A 7 -6.54 19.35 12.19
CA SER A 7 -6.74 20.78 12.09
C SER A 7 -6.56 21.43 13.46
N LYS A 8 -6.21 22.69 13.47
CA LYS A 8 -6.02 23.43 14.73
C LYS A 8 -7.31 23.45 15.56
N ASP A 9 -8.45 23.39 14.89
CA ASP A 9 -9.75 23.49 15.54
C ASP A 9 -10.11 22.27 16.39
N VAL A 10 -9.49 21.14 16.16
CA VAL A 10 -9.75 19.92 16.90
C VAL A 10 -8.69 19.62 17.97
N THR A 11 -7.75 20.53 18.15
CA THR A 11 -6.61 20.33 19.06
C THR A 11 -7.05 20.00 20.48
N LEU A 12 -8.07 20.70 21.00
CA LEU A 12 -8.56 20.46 22.35
C LEU A 12 -9.17 19.07 22.50
N LYS A 13 -9.95 18.66 21.50
CA LYS A 13 -10.56 17.32 21.53
C LYS A 13 -9.47 16.24 21.46
N GLN A 14 -8.43 16.46 20.71
CA GLN A 14 -7.32 15.54 20.62
C GLN A 14 -6.59 15.40 21.95
N LYS A 15 -6.35 16.49 22.61
CA LYS A 15 -5.72 16.47 23.93
C LYS A 15 -6.56 15.72 24.93
N GLN A 16 -7.87 15.88 24.86
CA GLN A 16 -8.79 15.18 25.76
C GLN A 16 -8.87 13.70 25.44
N ALA A 17 -8.85 13.33 24.18
CA ALA A 17 -8.95 11.95 23.75
C ALA A 17 -7.67 11.15 23.96
N GLU A 18 -6.54 11.82 23.95
CA GLU A 18 -5.20 11.21 24.08
C GLU A 18 -4.96 10.03 23.15
N GLN A 19 -5.71 9.93 22.04
CA GLN A 19 -5.57 8.85 21.10
C GLN A 19 -4.98 9.33 19.79
N PRO A 20 -4.02 8.58 19.25
CA PRO A 20 -3.49 8.90 17.92
C PRO A 20 -4.61 8.75 16.89
N GLU A 21 -4.56 9.58 15.88
CA GLU A 21 -5.49 9.49 14.77
C GLU A 21 -5.33 8.18 14.05
N THR A 22 -6.46 7.59 13.63
CA THR A 22 -6.44 6.40 12.79
C THR A 22 -6.57 6.81 11.34
N VAL A 23 -5.62 6.37 10.54
CA VAL A 23 -5.65 6.57 9.10
C VAL A 23 -6.19 5.30 8.48
N GLU A 24 -7.25 5.42 7.68
CA GLU A 24 -7.75 4.32 6.88
C GLU A 24 -7.01 4.30 5.56
N ILE A 25 -6.52 3.12 5.17
CA ILE A 25 -5.82 2.95 3.90
C ILE A 25 -6.43 1.78 3.16
N PHE A 26 -6.67 1.97 1.86
CA PHE A 26 -7.15 0.93 0.95
C PHE A 26 -6.15 0.83 -0.19
N THR A 27 -5.67 -0.37 -0.48
CA THR A 27 -4.65 -0.57 -1.50
C THR A 27 -5.05 -1.64 -2.49
N ASP A 28 -4.56 -1.51 -3.73
CA ASP A 28 -4.78 -2.51 -4.75
C ASP A 28 -3.65 -2.46 -5.78
N GLY A 29 -3.47 -3.56 -6.50
CA GLY A 29 -2.51 -3.66 -7.58
C GLY A 29 -3.13 -4.34 -8.78
N ALA A 30 -2.69 -3.99 -9.96
CA ALA A 30 -3.18 -4.55 -11.21
C ALA A 30 -2.01 -4.75 -12.17
N CYS A 31 -2.11 -5.78 -13.01
CA CYS A 31 -1.08 -6.03 -14.01
C CYS A 31 -1.72 -6.64 -15.26
N LYS A 32 -1.37 -6.08 -16.42
CA LYS A 32 -1.86 -6.56 -17.72
C LYS A 32 -0.85 -7.53 -18.29
N GLY A 33 -1.16 -8.84 -18.19
CA GLY A 33 -0.17 -9.87 -18.49
C GLY A 33 0.87 -9.92 -17.37
N ASN A 34 1.05 -11.00 -16.73
CA ASN A 34 1.87 -11.12 -15.53
C ASN A 34 3.13 -11.93 -15.82
N PRO A 35 4.28 -11.34 -16.21
CA PRO A 35 4.60 -9.91 -16.13
C PRO A 35 4.04 -9.05 -17.27
N GLY A 36 4.00 -7.76 -17.04
CA GLY A 36 3.51 -6.81 -18.03
C GLY A 36 3.38 -5.42 -17.43
N ILE A 37 2.59 -4.57 -18.08
CA ILE A 37 2.31 -3.23 -17.58
C ILE A 37 1.45 -3.35 -16.33
N GLY A 38 1.87 -2.73 -15.24
CA GLY A 38 1.14 -2.77 -14.00
C GLY A 38 0.89 -1.40 -13.40
N GLY A 39 -0.03 -1.36 -12.44
CA GLY A 39 -0.34 -0.16 -11.70
C GLY A 39 -0.69 -0.50 -10.27
N TRP A 40 -0.53 0.48 -9.41
CA TRP A 40 -0.90 0.37 -8.00
C TRP A 40 -1.75 1.57 -7.61
N GLY A 41 -2.59 1.39 -6.63
CA GLY A 41 -3.44 2.45 -6.14
C GLY A 41 -3.59 2.38 -4.63
N ALA A 42 -3.69 3.55 -4.01
CA ALA A 42 -3.91 3.66 -2.59
C ALA A 42 -4.81 4.85 -2.29
N LEU A 43 -5.80 4.61 -1.43
CA LEU A 43 -6.70 5.63 -0.93
C LEU A 43 -6.44 5.78 0.55
N LEU A 44 -6.16 7.01 0.99
CA LEU A 44 -5.92 7.31 2.40
C LEU A 44 -7.02 8.24 2.90
N ARG A 45 -7.60 7.92 4.05
CA ARG A 45 -8.65 8.74 4.68
C ARG A 45 -8.29 8.99 6.13
N CYS A 46 -8.45 10.23 6.56
CA CYS A 46 -8.27 10.61 7.95
C CYS A 46 -9.13 11.85 8.25
N GLU A 47 -10.05 11.72 9.19
CA GLU A 47 -10.89 12.83 9.63
C GLU A 47 -11.57 13.61 8.50
N GLY A 48 -12.22 12.87 7.60
CA GLY A 48 -12.93 13.49 6.48
C GLY A 48 -12.05 13.95 5.34
N ARG A 49 -10.73 13.84 5.49
CA ARG A 49 -9.80 14.17 4.42
C ARG A 49 -9.42 12.92 3.67
N THR A 50 -9.25 13.06 2.36
CA THR A 50 -8.93 11.95 1.48
C THR A 50 -7.75 12.29 0.61
N ARG A 51 -6.89 11.30 0.40
CA ARG A 51 -5.80 11.44 -0.55
C ARG A 51 -5.73 10.21 -1.42
N GLU A 52 -5.56 10.45 -2.71
CA GLU A 52 -5.44 9.39 -3.70
C GLU A 52 -4.00 9.33 -4.22
N LEU A 53 -3.46 8.12 -4.26
CA LEU A 53 -2.14 7.88 -4.81
C LEU A 53 -2.25 6.78 -5.85
N TYR A 54 -1.53 6.92 -6.94
CA TYR A 54 -1.42 5.85 -7.92
C TYR A 54 -0.16 6.01 -8.75
N GLY A 55 0.25 4.93 -9.37
CA GLY A 55 1.39 4.93 -10.27
C GLY A 55 1.46 3.62 -11.01
N GLY A 56 2.38 3.51 -11.95
CA GLY A 56 2.50 2.30 -12.74
C GLY A 56 3.92 2.07 -13.20
N GLU A 57 4.15 0.86 -13.70
CA GLU A 57 5.43 0.42 -14.25
C GLU A 57 5.20 -0.31 -15.56
N LYS A 58 6.11 -0.13 -16.49
CA LYS A 58 5.97 -0.73 -17.83
C LYS A 58 6.14 -2.24 -17.81
N LEU A 59 6.96 -2.75 -16.91
CA LEU A 59 7.19 -4.19 -16.79
C LEU A 59 7.29 -4.57 -15.32
N THR A 60 6.27 -5.24 -14.83
CA THR A 60 6.17 -5.61 -13.42
C THR A 60 5.28 -6.84 -13.28
N THR A 61 4.91 -7.16 -12.04
CA THR A 61 4.00 -8.27 -11.74
C THR A 61 2.90 -7.78 -10.81
N ASN A 62 1.82 -8.54 -10.76
CA ASN A 62 0.72 -8.23 -9.86
C ASN A 62 1.18 -8.16 -8.40
N ASN A 63 1.99 -9.14 -7.97
CA ASN A 63 2.49 -9.17 -6.59
C ASN A 63 3.33 -7.94 -6.25
N ARG A 64 4.18 -7.48 -7.17
CA ARG A 64 4.96 -6.28 -6.93
C ARG A 64 4.07 -5.05 -6.81
N MET A 65 3.03 -4.96 -7.62
CA MET A 65 2.10 -3.83 -7.57
C MET A 65 1.29 -3.82 -6.26
N GLU A 66 0.89 -5.01 -5.79
CA GLU A 66 0.22 -5.12 -4.49
C GLU A 66 1.10 -4.64 -3.35
N LEU A 67 2.37 -5.05 -3.35
CA LEU A 67 3.32 -4.59 -2.34
C LEU A 67 3.59 -3.09 -2.45
N LEU A 68 3.78 -2.62 -3.67
CA LEU A 68 4.13 -1.22 -3.90
C LEU A 68 3.01 -0.28 -3.45
N ALA A 69 1.75 -0.68 -3.63
CA ALA A 69 0.62 0.10 -3.17
C ALA A 69 0.69 0.34 -1.66
N VAL A 70 0.98 -0.70 -0.89
CA VAL A 70 1.12 -0.59 0.57
C VAL A 70 2.31 0.30 0.92
N ILE A 71 3.44 0.07 0.27
CA ILE A 71 4.67 0.84 0.52
C ILE A 71 4.44 2.34 0.28
N ARG A 72 3.86 2.68 -0.87
CA ARG A 72 3.63 4.08 -1.23
C ARG A 72 2.64 4.74 -0.28
N ALA A 73 1.63 4.00 0.17
CA ALA A 73 0.66 4.51 1.15
C ALA A 73 1.35 4.83 2.48
N LEU A 74 2.18 3.92 2.98
CA LEU A 74 2.87 4.13 4.25
C LEU A 74 3.92 5.23 4.15
N GLU A 75 4.61 5.35 3.02
CA GLU A 75 5.56 6.43 2.79
C GLU A 75 4.90 7.81 2.84
N ALA A 76 3.63 7.87 2.47
CA ALA A 76 2.90 9.14 2.46
C ALA A 76 2.62 9.67 3.86
N LEU A 77 2.75 8.84 4.88
CA LEU A 77 2.53 9.24 6.26
C LEU A 77 3.78 9.95 6.79
N THR A 78 3.61 11.17 7.26
CA THR A 78 4.74 12.02 7.69
C THR A 78 5.18 11.77 9.12
N ARG A 79 4.40 11.02 9.89
CA ARG A 79 4.70 10.72 11.30
C ARG A 79 4.14 9.34 11.64
N PRO A 80 4.58 8.75 12.77
CA PRO A 80 3.99 7.48 13.22
C PRO A 80 2.49 7.60 13.40
N CYS A 81 1.75 6.63 12.88
CA CYS A 81 0.28 6.63 12.90
C CYS A 81 -0.25 5.28 13.31
N THR A 82 -1.49 5.27 13.79
CA THR A 82 -2.29 4.06 13.85
C THR A 82 -3.00 3.93 12.51
N VAL A 83 -2.86 2.80 11.86
CA VAL A 83 -3.35 2.58 10.51
C VAL A 83 -4.29 1.39 10.46
N SER A 84 -5.45 1.57 9.80
CA SER A 84 -6.33 0.47 9.42
C SER A 84 -6.13 0.25 7.92
N LEU A 85 -5.43 -0.81 7.55
CA LEU A 85 -5.06 -1.05 6.16
C LEU A 85 -5.86 -2.21 5.58
N HIS A 86 -6.58 -1.93 4.50
CA HIS A 86 -7.48 -2.87 3.84
C HIS A 86 -6.89 -3.29 2.49
N THR A 87 -6.76 -4.58 2.28
CA THR A 87 -6.29 -5.14 1.01
C THR A 87 -6.90 -6.50 0.78
N ASP A 88 -7.09 -6.88 -0.47
CA ASP A 88 -7.56 -8.21 -0.85
C ASP A 88 -6.41 -9.12 -1.29
N SER A 89 -5.18 -8.65 -1.23
CA SER A 89 -4.02 -9.42 -1.68
C SER A 89 -3.68 -10.56 -0.74
N GLN A 90 -3.88 -11.78 -1.20
CA GLN A 90 -3.47 -12.97 -0.46
C GLN A 90 -1.95 -13.03 -0.29
N TYR A 91 -1.22 -12.55 -1.29
CA TYR A 91 0.23 -12.52 -1.26
C TYR A 91 0.74 -11.62 -0.11
N VAL A 92 0.19 -10.43 0.01
CA VAL A 92 0.55 -9.53 1.12
C VAL A 92 0.14 -10.13 2.45
N HIS A 93 -1.07 -10.72 2.50
CA HIS A 93 -1.57 -11.37 3.72
C HIS A 93 -0.60 -12.45 4.22
N LYS A 94 -0.28 -13.38 3.37
CA LYS A 94 0.59 -14.50 3.76
C LYS A 94 1.99 -14.03 4.10
N GLY A 95 2.50 -13.08 3.36
CA GLY A 95 3.83 -12.54 3.63
C GLY A 95 3.91 -11.90 5.00
N ILE A 96 2.94 -11.06 5.35
CA ILE A 96 2.94 -10.36 6.64
C ILE A 96 2.65 -11.32 7.80
N SER A 97 1.70 -12.25 7.62
CA SER A 97 1.29 -13.12 8.73
C SER A 97 2.21 -14.31 8.95
N GLU A 98 2.84 -14.80 7.90
CA GLU A 98 3.58 -16.06 7.98
C GLU A 98 5.03 -15.95 7.52
N TRP A 99 5.26 -15.53 6.28
CA TRP A 99 6.58 -15.67 5.65
C TRP A 99 7.65 -14.75 6.19
N ILE A 100 7.29 -13.52 6.52
CA ILE A 100 8.26 -12.48 6.87
C ILE A 100 9.08 -12.86 8.10
N HIS A 101 8.48 -13.56 9.05
CA HIS A 101 9.16 -13.98 10.26
C HIS A 101 10.29 -14.98 9.98
N SER A 102 10.02 -15.93 9.08
CA SER A 102 11.02 -16.90 8.64
C SER A 102 12.13 -16.24 7.83
N TRP A 103 11.73 -15.32 6.95
CA TRP A 103 12.71 -14.62 6.10
C TRP A 103 13.70 -13.82 6.94
N LYS A 104 13.22 -13.13 7.96
CA LYS A 104 14.11 -12.37 8.86
C LYS A 104 15.11 -13.27 9.56
N LYS A 105 14.69 -14.45 9.99
CA LYS A 105 15.57 -15.41 10.66
C LYS A 105 16.61 -15.98 9.71
N ARG A 106 16.35 -16.02 8.42
CA ARG A 106 17.23 -16.57 7.40
C ARG A 106 17.95 -15.50 6.59
N ASP A 107 18.03 -14.30 7.11
CA ASP A 107 18.66 -13.17 6.43
C ASP A 107 18.07 -12.94 5.03
N TRP A 108 16.74 -13.04 4.93
CA TRP A 108 15.99 -12.81 3.69
C TRP A 108 16.38 -13.76 2.57
N ARG A 109 16.71 -14.99 2.93
CA ARG A 109 17.06 -16.03 1.97
C ARG A 109 16.09 -17.20 2.06
N THR A 110 15.90 -17.86 0.93
CA THR A 110 15.11 -19.09 0.88
C THR A 110 15.92 -20.24 1.45
N ALA A 111 15.29 -21.41 1.58
CA ALA A 111 15.98 -22.63 2.02
C ALA A 111 17.18 -22.95 1.13
N ASP A 112 17.11 -22.62 -0.15
CA ASP A 112 18.18 -22.79 -1.12
C ASP A 112 19.25 -21.70 -1.06
N LYS A 113 19.20 -20.83 -0.06
CA LYS A 113 20.13 -19.73 0.13
C LYS A 113 20.07 -18.66 -0.97
N LYS A 114 18.97 -18.61 -1.73
CA LYS A 114 18.73 -17.58 -2.74
C LYS A 114 17.95 -16.43 -2.12
N PRO A 115 18.09 -15.20 -2.63
CA PRO A 115 17.27 -14.10 -2.12
C PRO A 115 15.78 -14.41 -2.24
N VAL A 116 15.01 -13.97 -1.25
CA VAL A 116 13.57 -14.09 -1.29
C VAL A 116 13.04 -13.26 -2.48
N LYS A 117 12.05 -13.81 -3.19
CA LYS A 117 11.45 -13.10 -4.32
C LYS A 117 10.81 -11.80 -3.83
N ASN A 118 11.08 -10.70 -4.54
CA ASN A 118 10.61 -9.37 -4.18
C ASN A 118 11.15 -8.89 -2.83
N ASP A 119 12.33 -9.37 -2.44
CA ASP A 119 12.91 -9.01 -1.15
C ASP A 119 13.15 -7.50 -1.01
N ASP A 120 13.42 -6.81 -2.11
CA ASP A 120 13.57 -5.36 -2.12
C ASP A 120 12.31 -4.67 -1.57
N LEU A 121 11.15 -5.10 -2.05
CA LEU A 121 9.88 -4.52 -1.61
C LEU A 121 9.48 -5.00 -0.22
N TRP A 122 9.70 -6.28 0.09
CA TRP A 122 9.38 -6.81 1.41
C TRP A 122 10.20 -6.16 2.52
N LYS A 123 11.47 -5.91 2.27
CA LYS A 123 12.33 -5.23 3.24
C LYS A 123 11.87 -3.80 3.48
N GLU A 124 11.50 -3.11 2.41
CA GLU A 124 11.00 -1.75 2.50
C GLU A 124 9.67 -1.70 3.25
N LEU A 125 8.76 -2.62 2.96
CA LEU A 125 7.50 -2.72 3.67
C LEU A 125 7.73 -2.98 5.16
N ASP A 126 8.63 -3.89 5.50
CA ASP A 126 8.95 -4.19 6.88
C ASP A 126 9.48 -2.96 7.62
N ARG A 127 10.37 -2.22 6.97
CA ARG A 127 10.94 -0.99 7.53
C ARG A 127 9.85 0.05 7.81
N LEU A 128 8.96 0.26 6.86
CA LEU A 128 7.88 1.23 7.01
C LEU A 128 6.85 0.78 8.04
N ALA A 129 6.51 -0.50 8.05
CA ALA A 129 5.50 -1.03 8.97
C ALA A 129 5.91 -0.87 10.43
N LYS A 130 7.20 -0.94 10.72
CA LYS A 130 7.70 -0.77 12.09
C LYS A 130 7.49 0.63 12.64
N ARG A 131 7.31 1.62 11.77
CA ARG A 131 7.10 3.00 12.18
C ARG A 131 5.67 3.28 12.61
N HIS A 132 4.74 2.38 12.30
CA HIS A 132 3.32 2.59 12.52
C HIS A 132 2.71 1.40 13.25
N LYS A 133 1.55 1.65 13.88
CA LYS A 133 0.74 0.57 14.43
C LYS A 133 -0.32 0.22 13.40
N ILE A 134 -0.14 -0.92 12.73
CA ILE A 134 -0.99 -1.30 11.60
C ILE A 134 -1.94 -2.42 12.00
N HIS A 135 -3.22 -2.19 11.79
CA HIS A 135 -4.26 -3.20 11.87
C HIS A 135 -4.59 -3.63 10.45
N TRP A 136 -4.26 -4.86 10.11
CA TRP A 136 -4.46 -5.39 8.76
C TRP A 136 -5.86 -5.97 8.63
N HIS A 137 -6.57 -5.55 7.57
CA HIS A 137 -7.91 -6.04 7.27
C HIS A 137 -7.88 -6.73 5.90
N TRP A 138 -8.11 -8.03 5.90
CA TRP A 138 -8.09 -8.82 4.68
C TRP A 138 -9.49 -8.88 4.10
N VAL A 139 -9.68 -8.29 2.95
CA VAL A 139 -10.98 -8.20 2.28
C VAL A 139 -11.07 -9.28 1.23
N ARG A 140 -12.21 -9.98 1.17
CA ARG A 140 -12.44 -10.99 0.14
C ARG A 140 -13.07 -10.33 -1.08
N GLY A 141 -12.31 -10.28 -2.16
CA GLY A 141 -12.81 -9.72 -3.40
C GLY A 141 -13.17 -8.26 -3.29
N HIS A 142 -13.76 -7.72 -4.33
CA HIS A 142 -14.06 -6.29 -4.41
C HIS A 142 -15.49 -5.93 -4.05
N SER A 143 -16.35 -6.92 -3.88
CA SER A 143 -17.79 -6.68 -3.77
C SER A 143 -18.16 -5.95 -2.49
N GLY A 144 -18.83 -4.82 -2.64
CA GLY A 144 -19.44 -4.09 -1.54
C GLY A 144 -18.53 -3.21 -0.73
N HIS A 145 -17.25 -3.14 -1.04
CA HIS A 145 -16.31 -2.30 -0.32
C HIS A 145 -15.92 -1.09 -1.15
N GLU A 146 -16.53 0.04 -0.82
CA GLU A 146 -16.33 1.29 -1.54
C GLU A 146 -14.86 1.69 -1.61
N GLY A 147 -14.14 1.59 -0.48
CA GLY A 147 -12.72 1.94 -0.45
C GLY A 147 -11.86 1.04 -1.33
N ASN A 148 -12.15 -0.26 -1.33
CA ASN A 148 -11.43 -1.22 -2.15
C ASN A 148 -11.71 -1.02 -3.64
N GLU A 149 -12.95 -0.70 -3.99
CA GLU A 149 -13.30 -0.38 -5.37
C GLU A 149 -12.60 0.88 -5.83
N HIS A 150 -12.48 1.85 -4.94
CA HIS A 150 -11.77 3.10 -5.23
C HIS A 150 -10.28 2.82 -5.48
N ALA A 151 -9.66 1.99 -4.64
CA ALA A 151 -8.26 1.62 -4.83
C ALA A 151 -8.05 0.85 -6.14
N ASP A 152 -9.02 0.00 -6.51
CA ASP A 152 -8.97 -0.71 -7.79
C ASP A 152 -8.98 0.28 -8.97
N ARG A 153 -9.83 1.28 -8.92
CA ARG A 153 -9.85 2.32 -9.96
C ARG A 153 -8.53 3.06 -10.03
N LEU A 154 -7.93 3.36 -8.90
CA LEU A 154 -6.63 4.03 -8.86
C LEU A 154 -5.52 3.14 -9.44
N ALA A 155 -5.55 1.84 -9.15
CA ALA A 155 -4.59 0.91 -9.73
C ALA A 155 -4.69 0.87 -11.25
N ASN A 156 -5.92 0.91 -11.77
CA ASN A 156 -6.15 0.93 -13.21
C ASN A 156 -5.70 2.25 -13.83
N LEU A 157 -5.87 3.36 -13.12
CA LEU A 157 -5.29 4.64 -13.55
C LEU A 157 -3.77 4.55 -13.61
N GLY A 158 -3.16 3.82 -12.69
CA GLY A 158 -1.73 3.57 -12.70
C GLY A 158 -1.29 2.82 -13.95
N VAL A 159 -2.04 1.78 -14.33
CA VAL A 159 -1.79 1.04 -15.56
C VAL A 159 -1.87 1.97 -16.77
N GLN A 160 -2.93 2.77 -16.85
CA GLN A 160 -3.11 3.72 -17.93
C GLN A 160 -1.99 4.74 -18.00
N SER A 161 -1.54 5.23 -16.86
CA SER A 161 -0.45 6.19 -16.77
C SER A 161 0.84 5.61 -17.35
N ALA A 162 1.18 4.38 -17.00
CA ALA A 162 2.36 3.71 -17.52
C ALA A 162 2.26 3.48 -19.03
N ASN A 163 1.09 3.08 -19.50
CA ASN A 163 0.84 2.85 -20.93
C ASN A 163 0.80 4.16 -21.70
N GLY A 164 0.15 5.20 -21.14
CA GLY A 164 0.07 6.51 -21.76
C GLY A 164 1.42 7.19 -21.93
N ARG A 165 2.35 6.97 -20.99
CA ARG A 165 3.70 7.49 -21.10
C ARG A 165 4.42 6.91 -22.32
N GLN A 166 4.15 5.65 -22.66
CA GLN A 166 4.71 5.05 -23.87
C GLN A 166 4.16 5.72 -25.13
N GLY A 167 2.85 5.98 -25.14
CA GLY A 167 2.21 6.62 -26.28
C GLY A 167 2.64 8.06 -26.51
N ARG A 168 2.95 8.76 -25.43
CA ARG A 168 3.32 10.16 -25.51
C ARG A 168 4.76 10.40 -25.97
N HIS A 169 5.60 9.41 -25.88
CA HIS A 169 7.00 9.57 -26.32
C HIS A 169 7.14 9.72 -27.81
N GLY A 170 6.10 9.44 -28.57
CA GLY A 170 6.08 9.67 -30.01
C GLY A 170 5.65 11.06 -30.41
N GLU A 171 5.23 11.85 -29.44
CA GLU A 171 4.81 13.23 -29.68
C GLU A 171 5.97 14.19 -29.48
#